data_b53bff985d57e312c9fa73f09172672b
#
_entry.id   b53bff985d57e312c9fa73f09172672b
#
_cell.length_a   1.000
_cell.length_b   1.000
_cell.length_c   1.000
_cell.angle_alpha   90.00
_cell.angle_beta   90.00
_cell.angle_gamma   90.00
#
_symmetry.space_group_name_H-M   'P 1'
#
loop_
_entity.id
_entity.type
_entity.pdbx_description
1 polymer ?
#
loop_
_entity_poly.entity_id
_entity_poly.type
_entity_poly.pdbx_seq_one_letter_code
_entity_poly.pdbx_strand_id
1 'polypeptide(L)'
;SKEIEKYKKIADQFEFRKSVIEQALKEANIEKKDLDAIVGRGGLLKPIQGGTYKVSDAMVEDLKVGVLGEHASNLGGIIAKEMADEVSIPSFMVDPVVVDEMEKVAKISGVPEISRVSIFHALNQKAIGRRAAKEMNKKYEDCNFLIVHMGGGITVGAHKKGKVIDNTNGLDGEGPFSPERSGGLPVGALMRLCYSDKLSKD
;
A
#
# COMPACT_ATOMS: atom_id res chain seq x y z
N SER A 1 -9.69 10.39 13.80
CA SER A 1 -9.52 11.46 14.81
C SER A 1 -10.24 12.70 14.31
N LYS A 2 -10.91 13.43 15.18
CA LYS A 2 -11.65 14.67 14.85
C LYS A 2 -10.82 15.72 14.08
N GLU A 3 -9.49 15.67 14.23
CA GLU A 3 -8.59 16.56 13.48
C GLU A 3 -8.53 16.19 11.98
N ILE A 4 -8.49 14.90 11.65
CA ILE A 4 -8.43 14.44 10.26
C ILE A 4 -9.72 14.78 9.49
N GLU A 5 -10.86 14.79 10.17
CA GLU A 5 -12.17 15.11 9.58
C GLU A 5 -12.30 16.57 9.09
N LYS A 6 -11.39 17.46 9.53
CA LYS A 6 -11.36 18.87 9.08
C LYS A 6 -10.84 19.04 7.66
N TYR A 7 -10.13 18.04 7.10
CA TYR A 7 -9.50 18.10 5.80
C TYR A 7 -10.39 17.47 4.75
N LYS A 8 -10.71 18.22 3.70
CA LYS A 8 -11.54 17.72 2.58
C LYS A 8 -10.81 16.72 1.70
N LYS A 9 -9.51 16.90 1.54
CA LYS A 9 -8.65 15.99 0.74
C LYS A 9 -7.57 15.39 1.62
N ILE A 10 -7.14 14.19 1.27
CA ILE A 10 -6.05 13.49 1.97
C ILE A 10 -4.74 14.27 1.84
N ALA A 11 -4.48 14.86 0.68
CA ALA A 11 -3.29 15.69 0.45
C ALA A 11 -3.18 16.87 1.43
N ASP A 12 -4.32 17.47 1.83
CA ASP A 12 -4.35 18.60 2.76
C ASP A 12 -3.91 18.22 4.18
N GLN A 13 -3.84 16.92 4.48
CA GLN A 13 -3.39 16.41 5.78
C GLN A 13 -1.87 16.36 5.93
N PHE A 14 -1.11 16.76 4.91
CA PHE A 14 0.35 16.62 4.86
C PHE A 14 1.02 17.29 6.06
N GLU A 15 0.82 18.60 6.25
CA GLU A 15 1.42 19.37 7.34
C GLU A 15 1.03 18.85 8.72
N PHE A 16 -0.24 18.52 8.89
CA PHE A 16 -0.72 17.94 10.14
C PHE A 16 -0.03 16.61 10.47
N ARG A 17 0.07 15.71 9.49
CA ARG A 17 0.72 14.40 9.70
C ARG A 17 2.22 14.51 9.93
N LYS A 18 2.88 15.44 9.22
CA LYS A 18 4.30 15.75 9.42
C LYS A 18 4.54 16.28 10.83
N SER A 19 3.74 17.25 11.28
CA SER A 19 3.86 17.82 12.63
C SER A 19 3.69 16.79 13.74
N VAL A 20 2.78 15.81 13.57
CA VAL A 20 2.59 14.70 14.53
C VAL A 20 3.86 13.83 14.62
N ILE A 21 4.52 13.56 13.48
CA ILE A 21 5.78 12.80 13.47
C ILE A 21 6.89 13.60 14.16
N GLU A 22 7.02 14.89 13.86
CA GLU A 22 8.02 15.76 14.47
C GLU A 22 7.81 15.88 15.99
N GLN A 23 6.58 15.98 16.41
CA GLN A 23 6.25 15.98 17.84
C GLN A 23 6.64 14.66 18.52
N ALA A 24 6.36 13.52 17.87
CA ALA A 24 6.75 12.21 18.39
C ALA A 24 8.27 12.05 18.49
N LEU A 25 9.04 12.53 17.52
CA LEU A 25 10.50 12.56 17.58
C LEU A 25 11.01 13.40 18.75
N LYS A 26 10.42 14.60 18.95
CA LYS A 26 10.76 15.48 20.06
C LYS A 26 10.45 14.84 21.43
N GLU A 27 9.31 14.19 21.57
CA GLU A 27 8.93 13.48 22.80
C GLU A 27 9.87 12.30 23.10
N ALA A 28 10.38 11.66 22.05
CA ALA A 28 11.38 10.60 22.16
C ALA A 28 12.82 11.12 22.36
N ASN A 29 13.06 12.43 22.37
CA ASN A 29 14.36 13.07 22.39
C ASN A 29 15.27 12.62 21.22
N ILE A 30 14.68 12.46 20.01
CA ILE A 30 15.40 12.11 18.79
C ILE A 30 15.43 13.36 17.89
N GLU A 31 16.61 13.79 17.51
CA GLU A 31 16.77 14.87 16.53
C GLU A 31 16.82 14.27 15.11
N LYS A 32 16.22 14.97 14.13
CA LYS A 32 16.22 14.50 12.72
C LYS A 32 17.64 14.26 12.18
N LYS A 33 18.62 15.05 12.61
CA LYS A 33 20.03 14.92 12.20
C LYS A 33 20.72 13.63 12.71
N ASP A 34 20.15 12.97 13.73
CA ASP A 34 20.67 11.73 14.30
C ASP A 34 20.17 10.50 13.53
N LEU A 35 19.30 10.69 12.53
CA LEU A 35 18.77 9.63 11.70
C LEU A 35 19.69 9.36 10.50
N ASP A 36 19.93 8.10 10.18
CA ASP A 36 20.68 7.68 9.00
C ASP A 36 19.83 7.71 7.72
N ALA A 37 18.53 7.50 7.85
CA ALA A 37 17.58 7.50 6.75
C ALA A 37 16.14 7.66 7.24
N ILE A 38 15.24 8.10 6.37
CA ILE A 38 13.80 8.09 6.63
C ILE A 38 13.11 7.15 5.67
N VAL A 39 12.29 6.23 6.22
CA VAL A 39 11.59 5.22 5.43
C VAL A 39 10.09 5.46 5.51
N GLY A 40 9.50 5.81 4.37
CA GLY A 40 8.07 5.97 4.22
C GLY A 40 7.38 4.67 3.82
N ARG A 41 6.17 4.46 4.34
CA ARG A 41 5.28 3.45 3.79
C ARG A 41 4.83 3.92 2.40
N GLY A 42 4.98 3.08 1.38
CA GLY A 42 4.63 3.42 0.00
C GLY A 42 3.14 3.60 -0.23
N GLY A 43 2.79 4.47 -1.18
CA GLY A 43 1.45 4.79 -1.63
C GLY A 43 1.09 4.16 -2.99
N LEU A 44 0.05 4.71 -3.61
CA LEU A 44 -0.47 4.30 -4.91
C LEU A 44 0.39 4.90 -6.05
N LEU A 45 1.56 4.32 -6.25
CA LEU A 45 2.45 4.57 -7.39
C LEU A 45 2.05 3.72 -8.59
N LYS A 46 2.69 3.94 -9.74
CA LYS A 46 2.66 2.98 -10.85
C LYS A 46 3.15 1.61 -10.39
N PRO A 47 2.65 0.50 -10.97
CA PRO A 47 3.09 -0.85 -10.62
C PRO A 47 4.61 -1.00 -10.65
N ILE A 48 5.18 -1.60 -9.62
CA ILE A 48 6.63 -1.74 -9.44
C ILE A 48 6.96 -3.12 -8.85
N GLN A 49 8.15 -3.62 -9.08
CA GLN A 49 8.63 -4.86 -8.43
C GLN A 49 8.79 -4.66 -6.91
N GLY A 50 8.76 -5.74 -6.14
CA GLY A 50 9.09 -5.69 -4.72
C GLY A 50 10.52 -5.24 -4.47
N GLY A 51 10.75 -4.40 -3.45
CA GLY A 51 12.07 -3.90 -3.13
C GLY A 51 12.07 -2.63 -2.28
N THR A 52 13.28 -2.13 -2.04
CA THR A 52 13.54 -0.86 -1.37
C THR A 52 13.97 0.16 -2.41
N TYR A 53 13.26 1.27 -2.49
CA TYR A 53 13.48 2.32 -3.48
C TYR A 53 13.83 3.63 -2.81
N LYS A 54 14.88 4.30 -3.28
CA LYS A 54 15.11 5.69 -2.90
C LYS A 54 13.97 6.54 -3.46
N VAL A 55 13.36 7.36 -2.61
CA VAL A 55 12.24 8.21 -3.04
C VAL A 55 12.79 9.28 -4.00
N SER A 56 12.34 9.23 -5.26
CA SER A 56 12.68 10.21 -6.29
C SER A 56 11.62 11.29 -6.38
N ASP A 57 11.99 12.43 -7.01
CA ASP A 57 11.04 13.52 -7.27
C ASP A 57 9.89 13.06 -8.17
N ALA A 58 10.13 12.17 -9.13
CA ALA A 58 9.09 11.58 -9.97
C ALA A 58 8.09 10.75 -9.15
N MET A 59 8.55 9.99 -8.15
CA MET A 59 7.66 9.27 -7.23
C MET A 59 6.82 10.25 -6.39
N VAL A 60 7.43 11.32 -5.90
CA VAL A 60 6.70 12.36 -5.13
C VAL A 60 5.60 12.99 -5.98
N GLU A 61 5.88 13.28 -7.24
CA GLU A 61 4.89 13.84 -8.16
C GLU A 61 3.75 12.86 -8.43
N ASP A 62 4.04 11.61 -8.75
CA ASP A 62 3.03 10.55 -8.93
C ASP A 62 2.13 10.40 -7.67
N LEU A 63 2.70 10.51 -6.47
CA LEU A 63 1.96 10.44 -5.20
C LEU A 63 1.08 11.67 -4.96
N LYS A 64 1.56 12.87 -5.33
CA LYS A 64 0.83 14.14 -5.17
C LYS A 64 -0.38 14.21 -6.10
N VAL A 65 -0.20 13.83 -7.37
CA VAL A 65 -1.30 13.83 -8.35
C VAL A 65 -2.25 12.65 -8.15
N GLY A 66 -1.86 11.64 -7.37
CA GLY A 66 -2.66 10.45 -7.12
C GLY A 66 -2.87 9.61 -8.38
N VAL A 67 -1.79 9.27 -9.10
CA VAL A 67 -1.80 8.57 -10.40
C VAL A 67 -2.64 7.30 -10.43
N LEU A 68 -2.76 6.59 -9.32
CA LEU A 68 -3.66 5.44 -9.12
C LEU A 68 -4.71 5.69 -8.03
N GLY A 69 -4.97 6.93 -7.70
CA GLY A 69 -5.96 7.35 -6.72
C GLY A 69 -5.38 8.01 -5.47
N GLU A 70 -6.25 8.66 -4.72
CA GLU A 70 -5.91 9.30 -3.45
C GLU A 70 -6.03 8.29 -2.31
N HIS A 71 -4.95 8.12 -1.56
CA HIS A 71 -4.92 7.29 -0.36
C HIS A 71 -3.97 7.87 0.68
N ALA A 72 -4.27 7.70 1.97
CA ALA A 72 -3.43 8.22 3.05
C ALA A 72 -1.97 7.70 3.01
N SER A 73 -1.74 6.53 2.44
CA SER A 73 -0.39 5.98 2.25
C SER A 73 0.45 6.78 1.25
N ASN A 74 -0.16 7.60 0.37
CA ASN A 74 0.58 8.46 -0.56
C ASN A 74 1.44 9.48 0.20
N LEU A 75 0.93 9.97 1.33
CA LEU A 75 1.65 10.93 2.15
C LEU A 75 2.93 10.35 2.78
N GLY A 76 3.01 9.04 2.98
CA GLY A 76 4.17 8.39 3.58
C GLY A 76 5.47 8.64 2.81
N GLY A 77 5.44 8.51 1.48
CA GLY A 77 6.61 8.78 0.64
C GLY A 77 6.94 10.27 0.56
N ILE A 78 5.92 11.13 0.47
CA ILE A 78 6.08 12.59 0.39
C ILE A 78 6.71 13.13 1.68
N ILE A 79 6.17 12.76 2.85
CA ILE A 79 6.69 13.17 4.16
C ILE A 79 8.11 12.65 4.36
N ALA A 80 8.38 11.38 4.02
CA ALA A 80 9.70 10.80 4.15
C ALA A 80 10.75 11.57 3.33
N LYS A 81 10.41 11.94 2.10
CA LYS A 81 11.29 12.72 1.22
C LYS A 81 11.55 14.09 1.80
N GLU A 82 10.53 14.84 2.17
CA GLU A 82 10.68 16.20 2.67
C GLU A 82 11.49 16.25 3.97
N MET A 83 11.13 15.44 4.96
CA MET A 83 11.86 15.39 6.23
C MET A 83 13.32 14.97 6.07
N ALA A 84 13.63 14.09 5.11
CA ALA A 84 14.99 13.64 4.83
C ALA A 84 15.82 14.74 4.14
N ASP A 85 15.21 15.47 3.20
CA ASP A 85 15.86 16.57 2.50
C ASP A 85 16.24 17.71 3.45
N GLU A 86 15.42 18.00 4.47
CA GLU A 86 15.72 19.01 5.49
C GLU A 86 17.06 18.79 6.21
N VAL A 87 17.48 17.53 6.34
CA VAL A 87 18.72 17.14 7.04
C VAL A 87 19.73 16.43 6.13
N SER A 88 19.48 16.43 4.83
CA SER A 88 20.37 15.89 3.79
C SER A 88 20.70 14.39 3.96
N ILE A 89 19.72 13.60 4.42
CA ILE A 89 19.82 12.13 4.52
C ILE A 89 18.95 11.45 3.45
N PRO A 90 19.19 10.15 3.14
CA PRO A 90 18.36 9.46 2.17
C PRO A 90 16.96 9.14 2.69
N SER A 91 15.98 9.18 1.78
CA SER A 91 14.62 8.67 2.01
C SER A 91 14.35 7.43 1.16
N PHE A 92 13.64 6.47 1.74
CA PHE A 92 13.29 5.22 1.07
C PHE A 92 11.81 4.89 1.20
N MET A 93 11.37 4.05 0.28
CA MET A 93 10.06 3.41 0.25
C MET A 93 10.26 1.91 0.07
N VAL A 94 9.58 1.08 0.85
CA VAL A 94 9.76 -0.38 0.86
C VAL A 94 8.46 -1.08 0.51
N ASP A 95 8.52 -1.99 -0.46
CA ASP A 95 7.42 -2.86 -0.87
C ASP A 95 6.06 -2.11 -0.88
N PRO A 96 5.87 -1.07 -1.72
CA PRO A 96 4.62 -0.30 -1.73
C PRO A 96 3.41 -1.18 -2.10
N VAL A 97 2.22 -0.73 -1.78
CA VAL A 97 0.96 -1.50 -1.99
C VAL A 97 0.72 -1.89 -3.44
N VAL A 98 1.39 -1.24 -4.38
CA VAL A 98 1.35 -1.46 -5.83
C VAL A 98 2.45 -2.40 -6.34
N VAL A 99 3.10 -3.14 -5.46
CA VAL A 99 4.02 -4.21 -5.90
C VAL A 99 3.28 -5.16 -6.81
N ASP A 100 3.78 -5.31 -8.05
CA ASP A 100 3.18 -6.19 -9.05
C ASP A 100 4.21 -7.22 -9.55
N GLU A 101 4.12 -8.39 -8.98
CA GLU A 101 4.89 -9.57 -9.34
C GLU A 101 3.98 -10.72 -9.80
N MET A 102 2.68 -10.41 -10.05
CA MET A 102 1.69 -11.40 -10.48
C MET A 102 2.11 -12.05 -11.79
N GLU A 103 1.97 -13.37 -11.86
CA GLU A 103 2.11 -14.09 -13.11
C GLU A 103 1.02 -13.65 -14.11
N LYS A 104 1.33 -13.66 -15.40
CA LYS A 104 0.41 -13.20 -16.45
C LYS A 104 -0.96 -13.92 -16.37
N VAL A 105 -0.94 -15.22 -16.06
CA VAL A 105 -2.17 -16.01 -15.91
C VAL A 105 -3.01 -15.58 -14.73
N ALA A 106 -2.39 -15.07 -13.65
CA ALA A 106 -3.09 -14.58 -12.48
C ALA A 106 -3.81 -13.24 -12.73
N LYS A 107 -3.46 -12.51 -13.79
CA LYS A 107 -4.12 -11.26 -14.19
C LYS A 107 -5.39 -11.46 -15.03
N ILE A 108 -5.66 -12.68 -15.47
CA ILE A 108 -6.83 -12.98 -16.29
C ILE A 108 -8.09 -12.93 -15.42
N SER A 109 -9.11 -12.21 -15.89
CA SER A 109 -10.47 -12.25 -15.36
C SER A 109 -11.41 -12.95 -16.34
N GLY A 110 -12.70 -13.05 -16.00
CA GLY A 110 -13.72 -13.59 -16.89
C GLY A 110 -14.09 -12.69 -18.08
N VAL A 111 -13.57 -11.47 -18.16
CA VAL A 111 -13.87 -10.47 -19.20
C VAL A 111 -12.57 -9.87 -19.72
N PRO A 112 -12.29 -9.90 -21.03
CA PRO A 112 -11.02 -9.41 -21.60
C PRO A 112 -10.71 -7.95 -21.27
N GLU A 113 -11.72 -7.10 -21.14
CA GLU A 113 -11.60 -5.68 -20.85
C GLU A 113 -11.23 -5.39 -19.39
N ILE A 114 -11.35 -6.38 -18.50
CA ILE A 114 -11.08 -6.23 -17.07
C ILE A 114 -9.93 -7.15 -16.69
N SER A 115 -8.77 -6.59 -16.43
CA SER A 115 -7.62 -7.32 -15.89
C SER A 115 -7.57 -7.18 -14.36
N ARG A 116 -7.16 -8.25 -13.68
CA ARG A 116 -6.89 -8.17 -12.23
C ARG A 116 -5.64 -7.34 -11.98
N VAL A 117 -5.68 -6.53 -10.94
CA VAL A 117 -4.62 -5.58 -10.58
C VAL A 117 -4.05 -5.92 -9.20
N SER A 118 -2.73 -5.90 -9.09
CA SER A 118 -2.04 -6.14 -7.83
C SER A 118 -2.11 -4.90 -6.94
N ILE A 119 -2.95 -4.94 -5.91
CA ILE A 119 -2.98 -3.95 -4.83
C ILE A 119 -3.21 -4.70 -3.52
N PHE A 120 -2.16 -4.84 -2.71
CA PHE A 120 -2.22 -5.64 -1.49
C PHE A 120 -1.28 -5.09 -0.40
N HIS A 121 -1.31 -5.68 0.77
CA HIS A 121 -0.45 -5.28 1.90
C HIS A 121 0.98 -5.83 1.73
N ALA A 122 1.64 -5.43 0.64
CA ALA A 122 2.93 -5.97 0.19
C ALA A 122 4.02 -5.89 1.26
N LEU A 123 4.21 -4.70 1.86
CA LEU A 123 5.22 -4.49 2.91
C LEU A 123 5.06 -5.49 4.05
N ASN A 124 3.84 -5.62 4.61
CA ASN A 124 3.60 -6.53 5.72
C ASN A 124 3.75 -7.99 5.31
N GLN A 125 3.16 -8.39 4.17
CA GLN A 125 3.22 -9.78 3.72
C GLN A 125 4.66 -10.22 3.43
N LYS A 126 5.44 -9.40 2.71
CA LYS A 126 6.85 -9.73 2.41
C LYS A 126 7.71 -9.72 3.68
N ALA A 127 7.47 -8.80 4.62
CA ALA A 127 8.16 -8.78 5.91
C ALA A 127 7.90 -10.06 6.73
N ILE A 128 6.63 -10.48 6.81
CA ILE A 128 6.24 -11.72 7.50
C ILE A 128 6.83 -12.95 6.80
N GLY A 129 6.82 -12.98 5.45
CA GLY A 129 7.45 -14.06 4.69
C GLY A 129 8.95 -14.18 4.95
N ARG A 130 9.68 -13.06 4.97
CA ARG A 130 11.10 -13.02 5.33
C ARG A 130 11.34 -13.49 6.76
N ARG A 131 10.50 -13.05 7.70
CA ARG A 131 10.60 -13.46 9.10
C ARG A 131 10.33 -14.96 9.27
N ALA A 132 9.26 -15.48 8.69
CA ALA A 132 8.93 -16.90 8.75
C ALA A 132 10.04 -17.77 8.14
N ALA A 133 10.58 -17.38 7.00
CA ALA A 133 11.72 -18.08 6.40
C ALA A 133 12.95 -18.10 7.35
N LYS A 134 13.27 -16.96 7.98
CA LYS A 134 14.36 -16.87 8.95
C LYS A 134 14.14 -17.80 10.15
N GLU A 135 12.94 -17.86 10.70
CA GLU A 135 12.60 -18.79 11.81
C GLU A 135 12.69 -20.26 11.40
N MET A 136 12.54 -20.57 10.09
CA MET A 136 12.76 -21.89 9.51
C MET A 136 14.20 -22.15 9.09
N ASN A 137 15.16 -21.23 9.38
CA ASN A 137 16.55 -21.27 8.89
C ASN A 137 16.67 -21.37 7.36
N LYS A 138 15.79 -20.67 6.63
CA LYS A 138 15.76 -20.60 5.16
C LYS A 138 15.82 -19.15 4.68
N LYS A 139 16.13 -18.96 3.39
CA LYS A 139 15.95 -17.67 2.73
C LYS A 139 14.50 -17.58 2.22
N TYR A 140 13.94 -16.39 2.19
CA TYR A 140 12.59 -16.15 1.67
C TYR A 140 12.47 -16.56 0.19
N GLU A 141 13.55 -16.40 -0.57
CA GLU A 141 13.69 -16.77 -1.98
C GLU A 141 13.67 -18.28 -2.22
N ASP A 142 13.85 -19.08 -1.18
CA ASP A 142 13.82 -20.55 -1.25
C ASP A 142 12.47 -21.13 -0.77
N CYS A 143 11.54 -20.27 -0.37
CA CYS A 143 10.27 -20.67 0.26
C CYS A 143 9.06 -20.35 -0.62
N ASN A 144 7.99 -21.11 -0.40
CA ASN A 144 6.64 -20.80 -0.88
C ASN A 144 5.74 -20.61 0.33
N PHE A 145 4.91 -19.55 0.32
CA PHE A 145 4.00 -19.22 1.40
C PHE A 145 2.63 -18.80 0.85
N LEU A 146 1.59 -19.07 1.63
CA LEU A 146 0.34 -18.32 1.57
C LEU A 146 0.32 -17.40 2.78
N ILE A 147 0.27 -16.10 2.54
CA ILE A 147 0.30 -15.09 3.59
C ILE A 147 -0.99 -14.30 3.58
N VAL A 148 -1.62 -14.22 4.75
CA VAL A 148 -2.87 -13.47 4.94
C VAL A 148 -2.57 -12.27 5.83
N HIS A 149 -2.85 -11.09 5.34
CA HIS A 149 -2.93 -9.88 6.14
C HIS A 149 -4.39 -9.66 6.54
N MET A 150 -4.64 -9.53 7.84
CA MET A 150 -5.96 -9.30 8.39
C MET A 150 -5.97 -8.03 9.24
N GLY A 151 -6.76 -7.05 8.82
CA GLY A 151 -6.90 -5.75 9.47
C GLY A 151 -8.19 -5.07 9.00
N GLY A 152 -8.21 -3.74 8.92
CA GLY A 152 -9.29 -2.98 8.28
C GLY A 152 -9.53 -3.43 6.83
N GLY A 153 -8.44 -3.71 6.10
CA GLY A 153 -8.46 -4.48 4.85
C GLY A 153 -7.93 -5.89 5.04
N ILE A 154 -8.35 -6.83 4.19
CA ILE A 154 -7.86 -8.22 4.18
C ILE A 154 -7.31 -8.53 2.79
N THR A 155 -6.07 -9.04 2.74
CA THR A 155 -5.48 -9.53 1.48
C THR A 155 -4.77 -10.86 1.70
N VAL A 156 -4.87 -11.73 0.70
CA VAL A 156 -4.19 -13.02 0.64
C VAL A 156 -3.19 -12.96 -0.51
N GLY A 157 -1.95 -13.35 -0.27
CA GLY A 157 -0.90 -13.43 -1.28
C GLY A 157 -0.29 -14.81 -1.38
N ALA A 158 -0.12 -15.30 -2.60
CA ALA A 158 0.62 -16.50 -2.91
C ALA A 158 2.09 -16.12 -3.20
N HIS A 159 2.97 -16.45 -2.27
CA HIS A 159 4.41 -16.16 -2.39
C HIS A 159 5.15 -17.38 -2.89
N LYS A 160 5.91 -17.22 -3.96
CA LYS A 160 6.72 -18.27 -4.57
C LYS A 160 8.15 -17.75 -4.79
N LYS A 161 9.10 -18.32 -4.08
CA LYS A 161 10.53 -18.00 -4.22
C LYS A 161 10.81 -16.49 -4.16
N GLY A 162 10.29 -15.81 -3.13
CA GLY A 162 10.50 -14.38 -2.90
C GLY A 162 9.59 -13.43 -3.69
N LYS A 163 8.74 -13.93 -4.60
CA LYS A 163 7.80 -13.13 -5.40
C LYS A 163 6.36 -13.41 -5.02
N VAL A 164 5.50 -12.41 -5.11
CA VAL A 164 4.05 -12.55 -4.90
C VAL A 164 3.39 -12.77 -6.26
N ILE A 165 3.23 -14.04 -6.62
CA ILE A 165 2.79 -14.47 -7.95
C ILE A 165 1.29 -14.34 -8.19
N ASP A 166 0.51 -14.21 -7.12
CA ASP A 166 -0.93 -13.94 -7.13
C ASP A 166 -1.34 -13.30 -5.81
N ASN A 167 -2.31 -12.42 -5.81
CA ASN A 167 -2.88 -11.83 -4.61
C ASN A 167 -4.32 -11.38 -4.84
N THR A 168 -5.08 -11.25 -3.75
CA THR A 168 -6.39 -10.59 -3.81
C THR A 168 -6.20 -9.08 -3.73
N ASN A 169 -6.94 -8.33 -4.57
CA ASN A 169 -6.92 -6.87 -4.54
C ASN A 169 -7.59 -6.35 -3.27
N GLY A 170 -6.89 -5.53 -2.49
CA GLY A 170 -7.36 -4.98 -1.23
C GLY A 170 -8.27 -3.76 -1.35
N LEU A 171 -8.50 -3.21 -2.55
CA LEU A 171 -9.31 -2.00 -2.77
C LEU A 171 -10.54 -2.25 -3.64
N ASP A 172 -10.43 -3.06 -4.70
CA ASP A 172 -11.42 -3.12 -5.77
C ASP A 172 -12.39 -4.32 -5.65
N GLY A 173 -12.62 -4.81 -4.44
CA GLY A 173 -13.67 -5.80 -4.20
C GLY A 173 -13.29 -7.25 -4.54
N GLU A 174 -12.00 -7.57 -4.63
CA GLU A 174 -11.55 -8.97 -4.67
C GLU A 174 -11.33 -9.55 -3.26
N GLY A 175 -11.42 -10.88 -3.16
CA GLY A 175 -11.10 -11.59 -1.92
C GLY A 175 -12.16 -11.47 -0.84
N PRO A 176 -11.81 -11.69 0.43
CA PRO A 176 -12.76 -11.67 1.52
C PRO A 176 -13.23 -10.26 1.86
N PHE A 177 -14.46 -10.13 2.35
CA PHE A 177 -14.92 -8.87 2.95
C PHE A 177 -14.16 -8.57 4.26
N SER A 178 -14.08 -7.32 4.60
CA SER A 178 -13.38 -6.84 5.79
C SER A 178 -14.21 -5.75 6.50
N PRO A 179 -13.78 -5.27 7.69
CA PRO A 179 -14.49 -4.17 8.38
C PRO A 179 -14.67 -2.91 7.52
N GLU A 180 -13.81 -2.67 6.54
CA GLU A 180 -13.82 -1.45 5.72
C GLU A 180 -14.15 -1.69 4.24
N ARG A 181 -14.32 -2.95 3.80
CA ARG A 181 -14.47 -3.29 2.36
C ARG A 181 -15.40 -4.44 2.13
N SER A 182 -16.17 -4.35 1.06
CA SER A 182 -17.17 -5.35 0.68
C SER A 182 -16.60 -6.72 0.31
N GLY A 183 -15.33 -6.77 -0.13
CA GLY A 183 -14.79 -7.99 -0.74
C GLY A 183 -15.47 -8.34 -2.07
N GLY A 184 -15.33 -9.58 -2.50
CA GLY A 184 -15.99 -10.10 -3.70
C GLY A 184 -17.51 -10.14 -3.54
N LEU A 185 -18.22 -9.66 -4.54
CA LEU A 185 -19.69 -9.63 -4.60
C LEU A 185 -20.21 -10.45 -5.80
N PRO A 186 -21.42 -11.03 -5.70
CA PRO A 186 -22.11 -11.60 -6.86
C PRO A 186 -22.36 -10.50 -7.91
N VAL A 187 -21.61 -10.53 -9.02
CA VAL A 187 -21.61 -9.47 -10.06
C VAL A 187 -23.01 -9.17 -10.59
N GLY A 188 -23.83 -10.18 -10.86
CA GLY A 188 -25.19 -9.97 -11.34
C GLY A 188 -26.11 -9.26 -10.34
N ALA A 189 -25.91 -9.48 -9.03
CA ALA A 189 -26.65 -8.76 -7.99
C ALA A 189 -26.17 -7.30 -7.89
N LEU A 190 -24.86 -7.08 -7.95
CA LEU A 190 -24.26 -5.74 -7.97
C LEU A 190 -24.77 -4.92 -9.17
N MET A 191 -24.75 -5.50 -10.38
CA MET A 191 -25.29 -4.85 -11.58
C MET A 191 -26.75 -4.43 -11.42
N ARG A 192 -27.62 -5.33 -10.93
CA ARG A 192 -29.03 -4.98 -10.68
C ARG A 192 -29.19 -3.88 -9.64
N LEU A 193 -28.33 -3.84 -8.62
CA LEU A 193 -28.36 -2.80 -7.58
C LEU A 193 -27.93 -1.43 -8.17
N CYS A 194 -26.83 -1.39 -8.92
CA CYS A 194 -26.31 -0.16 -9.55
C CYS A 194 -27.32 0.48 -10.53
N TYR A 195 -28.10 -0.34 -11.25
CA TYR A 195 -29.11 0.14 -12.22
C TYR A 195 -30.54 0.13 -11.68
N SER A 196 -30.73 0.11 -10.36
CA SER A 196 -32.06 0.02 -9.74
C SER A 196 -32.67 1.35 -9.32
N ASP A 197 -32.02 2.47 -9.57
CA ASP A 197 -32.38 3.81 -9.07
C ASP A 197 -32.47 3.92 -7.52
N LYS A 198 -32.02 2.90 -6.79
CA LYS A 198 -32.02 2.90 -5.31
C LYS A 198 -30.78 3.55 -4.72
N LEU A 199 -29.75 3.75 -5.52
CA LEU A 199 -28.46 4.34 -5.12
C LEU A 199 -28.14 5.49 -6.07
N SER A 200 -27.64 6.59 -5.51
CA SER A 200 -27.04 7.66 -6.30
C SER A 200 -25.56 7.35 -6.57
N LYS A 201 -24.95 8.16 -7.40
CA LYS A 201 -23.54 8.07 -7.73
C LYS A 201 -22.64 8.65 -6.61
N ASP A 202 -23.27 9.42 -5.71
CA ASP A 202 -22.64 10.14 -4.59
C ASP A 202 -22.83 9.41 -3.25
#